data_b70bfd603814de94737eff9ffe72973c
#
_entry.id   b70bfd603814de94737eff9ffe72973c
#
_cell.length_a   1.000
_cell.length_b   1.000
_cell.length_c   1.000
_cell.angle_alpha   90.00
_cell.angle_beta   90.00
_cell.angle_gamma   90.00
#
_symmetry.space_group_name_H-M   'P 1'
#
loop_
_entity.id
_entity.type
_entity.pdbx_description
1 polymer ?
#
loop_
_entity_poly.entity_id
_entity_poly.type
_entity_poly.pdbx_seq_one_letter_code
_entity_poly.pdbx_strand_id
1 'polypeptide(L)'
;VGGDDGGAATKDREPKLRRWVDRRPLALSVVVGLVALLGATRADRSPPLFAAGVLGNRDVLVSVPPDQAGGAAYLEGSTVLRLGDGRLRYLPPGAAEPVTGPPEDPGALAVAAEERAWLAAGTVPGATAAERDAAARSLLFLRLLVRPGGAALAAQTPYWAYVWPRDASFTAAALAVTGHRREAAAVLGFLAGTQRADGTWPARSHPDGRPVSDGRPAQLDAVGWVPWAAWLASDQGRDTDLAARLWPTVRAAADHAAASIGPDGLPPAGPDYWERQERAPTLGTAAALLAGLRAASHLAAARPGRAAEERRHRWARAAGRLAGAVAARFGPGGYQRHPAGGGPDAAVTWLGPPFGPPDPAVAQAVRTTWRRLTVAGGSVPGRPWLGGDPWTPATASFALAA
;
A
#
# COMPACT_ATOMS: atom_id res chain seq x y z
N VAL A 1 -61.34 33.12 69.65
CA VAL A 1 -61.62 32.15 70.69
C VAL A 1 -60.81 30.92 70.44
N GLY A 2 -59.89 30.63 71.32
CA GLY A 2 -59.39 29.34 71.71
C GLY A 2 -58.40 28.70 70.76
N GLY A 3 -57.19 28.57 71.04
CA GLY A 3 -56.42 27.78 71.99
C GLY A 3 -56.02 26.49 71.29
N ASP A 4 -54.99 25.94 71.33
CA ASP A 4 -54.08 25.54 72.34
C ASP A 4 -52.91 24.82 71.77
N ASP A 5 -51.83 24.87 72.38
CA ASP A 5 -50.52 24.30 72.32
C ASP A 5 -50.39 22.80 72.00
N GLY A 6 -49.32 22.44 71.36
CA GLY A 6 -48.88 21.09 71.27
C GLY A 6 -47.46 20.98 70.67
N GLY A 7 -46.47 21.37 71.52
CA GLY A 7 -45.05 21.15 71.14
C GLY A 7 -44.73 19.69 70.98
N ALA A 8 -44.12 19.38 69.89
CA ALA A 8 -43.42 18.10 69.65
C ALA A 8 -42.05 18.35 69.20
N ALA A 9 -41.09 17.94 70.01
CA ALA A 9 -39.67 17.99 69.80
C ALA A 9 -39.26 17.28 68.51
N THR A 10 -38.75 18.03 67.59
CA THR A 10 -38.05 17.47 66.42
C THR A 10 -36.68 16.98 66.83
N LYS A 11 -36.52 15.67 66.90
CA LYS A 11 -35.23 14.99 66.96
C LYS A 11 -34.49 15.27 65.65
N ASP A 12 -33.43 16.01 65.80
CA ASP A 12 -32.41 16.11 64.73
C ASP A 12 -31.96 14.70 64.31
N ARG A 13 -32.30 14.28 63.10
CA ARG A 13 -31.73 13.16 62.41
C ARG A 13 -30.63 13.72 61.59
N GLU A 14 -29.36 13.62 62.02
CA GLU A 14 -28.21 13.76 61.24
C GLU A 14 -28.31 12.81 60.02
N PRO A 15 -28.09 13.27 58.78
CA PRO A 15 -27.97 12.38 57.66
C PRO A 15 -26.61 11.67 57.75
N LYS A 16 -26.67 10.36 57.98
CA LYS A 16 -25.50 9.49 57.78
C LYS A 16 -25.01 9.64 56.35
N LEU A 17 -24.02 10.49 56.15
CA LEU A 17 -23.18 10.52 54.94
C LEU A 17 -22.56 9.13 54.77
N ARG A 18 -23.19 8.29 53.96
CA ARG A 18 -22.53 7.12 53.41
C ARG A 18 -21.35 7.63 52.64
N ARG A 19 -20.14 7.43 53.14
CA ARG A 19 -18.89 7.55 52.41
C ARG A 19 -18.96 6.54 51.26
N TRP A 20 -19.43 6.95 50.11
CA TRP A 20 -19.13 6.30 48.84
C TRP A 20 -17.67 6.60 48.60
N VAL A 21 -16.80 5.67 49.02
CA VAL A 21 -15.42 5.61 48.55
C VAL A 21 -15.53 5.44 47.05
N ASP A 22 -15.18 6.48 46.36
CA ASP A 22 -15.26 6.55 44.92
C ASP A 22 -14.27 5.53 44.36
N ARG A 23 -14.73 4.32 44.02
CA ARG A 23 -13.93 3.24 43.43
C ARG A 23 -13.56 3.50 41.98
N ARG A 24 -14.06 4.61 41.41
CA ARG A 24 -13.82 5.02 40.04
C ARG A 24 -12.34 5.32 39.71
N PRO A 25 -11.56 6.05 40.57
CA PRO A 25 -10.15 6.28 40.27
C PRO A 25 -9.31 5.00 40.31
N LEU A 26 -9.63 4.03 41.21
CA LEU A 26 -8.92 2.76 41.25
C LEU A 26 -9.20 1.88 40.01
N ALA A 27 -10.46 1.82 39.58
CA ALA A 27 -10.82 1.07 38.35
C ALA A 27 -10.20 1.69 37.11
N LEU A 28 -10.19 3.03 37.01
CA LEU A 28 -9.56 3.75 35.91
C LEU A 28 -8.03 3.53 35.92
N SER A 29 -7.39 3.60 37.09
CA SER A 29 -5.96 3.34 37.23
C SER A 29 -5.57 1.90 36.88
N VAL A 30 -6.40 0.92 37.22
CA VAL A 30 -6.18 -0.48 36.84
C VAL A 30 -6.35 -0.67 35.34
N VAL A 31 -7.37 -0.06 34.72
CA VAL A 31 -7.57 -0.13 33.26
C VAL A 31 -6.44 0.57 32.51
N VAL A 32 -6.01 1.76 32.95
CA VAL A 32 -4.88 2.47 32.36
C VAL A 32 -3.57 1.69 32.56
N GLY A 33 -3.37 1.09 33.74
CA GLY A 33 -2.24 0.21 34.01
C GLY A 33 -2.23 -1.05 33.15
N LEU A 34 -3.39 -1.70 32.95
CA LEU A 34 -3.51 -2.87 32.07
C LEU A 34 -3.28 -2.50 30.59
N VAL A 35 -3.81 -1.37 30.13
CA VAL A 35 -3.60 -0.87 28.77
C VAL A 35 -2.14 -0.48 28.56
N ALA A 36 -1.48 0.14 29.55
CA ALA A 36 -0.06 0.44 29.52
C ALA A 36 0.80 -0.83 29.55
N LEU A 37 0.44 -1.85 30.36
CA LEU A 37 1.14 -3.14 30.42
C LEU A 37 0.96 -3.94 29.11
N LEU A 38 -0.24 -3.95 28.53
CA LEU A 38 -0.52 -4.55 27.23
C LEU A 38 0.18 -3.79 26.09
N GLY A 39 0.32 -2.47 26.21
CA GLY A 39 1.10 -1.63 25.32
C GLY A 39 2.60 -1.90 25.43
N ALA A 40 3.13 -1.98 26.68
CA ALA A 40 4.55 -2.25 26.93
C ALA A 40 4.96 -3.68 26.50
N THR A 41 4.09 -4.68 26.72
CA THR A 41 4.36 -6.05 26.25
C THR A 41 4.28 -6.21 24.73
N ARG A 42 3.64 -5.26 24.03
CA ARG A 42 3.66 -5.19 22.55
C ARG A 42 4.85 -4.41 21.99
N ALA A 43 5.40 -3.47 22.74
CA ALA A 43 6.51 -2.63 22.26
C ALA A 43 7.83 -3.39 22.09
N ASP A 44 7.98 -4.56 22.71
CA ASP A 44 9.22 -5.34 22.70
C ASP A 44 9.15 -6.62 21.83
N ARG A 45 8.05 -6.80 21.08
CA ARG A 45 7.95 -7.87 20.09
C ARG A 45 8.19 -7.28 18.73
N SER A 46 9.34 -7.59 18.13
CA SER A 46 9.47 -7.53 16.68
C SER A 46 8.21 -8.17 16.08
N PRO A 47 7.51 -7.50 15.15
CA PRO A 47 6.30 -8.08 14.57
C PRO A 47 6.66 -9.49 14.11
N PRO A 48 5.85 -10.50 14.44
CA PRO A 48 6.14 -11.84 13.98
C PRO A 48 6.20 -11.78 12.46
N LEU A 49 7.28 -12.24 11.89
CA LEU A 49 7.33 -12.48 10.45
C LEU A 49 6.15 -13.40 10.14
N PHE A 50 5.21 -12.95 9.33
CA PHE A 50 4.07 -13.78 8.93
C PHE A 50 4.51 -15.06 8.24
N ALA A 51 5.70 -15.02 7.62
CA ALA A 51 6.34 -16.17 7.03
C ALA A 51 7.87 -15.97 7.04
N ALA A 52 8.62 -17.01 7.35
CA ALA A 52 10.06 -17.04 7.17
C ALA A 52 10.45 -17.23 5.70
N GLY A 53 9.50 -17.64 4.86
CA GLY A 53 9.66 -17.78 3.43
C GLY A 53 8.32 -18.02 2.74
N VAL A 54 8.34 -17.94 1.43
CA VAL A 54 7.20 -18.22 0.55
C VAL A 54 7.66 -19.19 -0.53
N LEU A 55 6.94 -20.27 -0.70
CA LEU A 55 7.03 -21.19 -1.81
C LEU A 55 5.83 -20.95 -2.73
N GLY A 56 6.00 -21.12 -4.01
CA GLY A 56 4.87 -20.89 -4.91
C GLY A 56 5.07 -21.47 -6.30
N ASN A 57 3.95 -21.65 -6.96
CA ASN A 57 3.85 -21.82 -8.40
C ASN A 57 2.80 -20.84 -8.94
N ARG A 58 2.37 -21.00 -10.19
CA ARG A 58 1.41 -20.07 -10.80
C ARG A 58 0.02 -20.06 -10.13
N ASP A 59 -0.33 -21.14 -9.42
CA ASP A 59 -1.70 -21.35 -8.93
C ASP A 59 -1.77 -21.24 -7.40
N VAL A 60 -0.69 -21.58 -6.70
CA VAL A 60 -0.65 -21.72 -5.24
C VAL A 60 0.53 -20.96 -4.64
N LEU A 61 0.29 -20.32 -3.50
CA LEU A 61 1.31 -19.72 -2.64
C LEU A 61 1.22 -20.32 -1.25
N VAL A 62 2.35 -20.77 -0.72
CA VAL A 62 2.46 -21.38 0.60
C VAL A 62 3.46 -20.59 1.43
N SER A 63 3.00 -20.08 2.57
CA SER A 63 3.87 -19.47 3.56
C SER A 63 4.63 -20.56 4.32
N VAL A 64 5.93 -20.37 4.52
CA VAL A 64 6.77 -21.24 5.36
C VAL A 64 6.82 -20.63 6.76
N PRO A 65 6.24 -21.27 7.78
CA PRO A 65 6.29 -20.76 9.14
C PRO A 65 7.73 -20.66 9.68
N PRO A 66 8.03 -19.73 10.60
CA PRO A 66 9.38 -19.56 11.16
C PRO A 66 9.93 -20.81 11.82
N ASP A 67 9.10 -21.60 12.49
CA ASP A 67 9.45 -22.87 13.13
C ASP A 67 9.85 -23.97 12.14
N GLN A 68 9.37 -23.90 10.91
CA GLN A 68 9.71 -24.82 9.82
C GLN A 68 10.88 -24.35 8.96
N ALA A 69 11.39 -23.16 9.20
CA ALA A 69 12.46 -22.54 8.42
C ALA A 69 13.84 -22.62 9.08
N GLY A 70 13.98 -23.33 10.21
CA GLY A 70 15.22 -23.39 11.00
C GLY A 70 16.46 -23.69 10.15
N GLY A 71 17.35 -22.69 9.98
CA GLY A 71 18.56 -22.80 9.17
C GLY A 71 18.33 -22.89 7.65
N ALA A 72 17.09 -22.71 7.18
CA ALA A 72 16.80 -22.74 5.77
C ALA A 72 17.24 -21.45 5.07
N ALA A 73 17.72 -21.59 3.83
CA ALA A 73 18.03 -20.48 2.94
C ALA A 73 17.52 -20.78 1.53
N TYR A 74 17.12 -19.74 0.80
CA TYR A 74 16.80 -19.92 -0.61
C TYR A 74 18.03 -20.27 -1.43
N LEU A 75 17.87 -21.12 -2.43
CA LEU A 75 18.84 -21.21 -3.50
C LEU A 75 18.90 -19.87 -4.23
N GLU A 76 20.08 -19.45 -4.62
CA GLU A 76 20.32 -18.19 -5.32
C GLU A 76 19.38 -18.06 -6.53
N GLY A 77 18.72 -16.91 -6.66
CA GLY A 77 17.82 -16.60 -7.76
C GLY A 77 16.61 -17.55 -7.89
N SER A 78 16.14 -18.14 -6.76
CA SER A 78 14.98 -19.02 -6.80
C SER A 78 14.12 -18.94 -5.54
N THR A 79 12.92 -19.52 -5.58
CA THR A 79 12.03 -19.73 -4.42
C THR A 79 12.21 -21.11 -3.79
N VAL A 80 13.16 -21.90 -4.23
CA VAL A 80 13.50 -23.19 -3.63
C VAL A 80 14.29 -22.99 -2.34
N LEU A 81 13.83 -23.60 -1.24
CA LEU A 81 14.51 -23.55 0.05
C LEU A 81 15.46 -24.74 0.21
N ARG A 82 16.70 -24.47 0.56
CA ARG A 82 17.62 -25.44 1.14
C ARG A 82 17.43 -25.46 2.64
N LEU A 83 17.04 -26.59 3.19
CA LEU A 83 16.86 -26.80 4.61
C LEU A 83 18.22 -27.00 5.33
N GLY A 84 18.22 -26.92 6.67
CA GLY A 84 19.45 -27.09 7.46
C GLY A 84 20.09 -28.46 7.32
N ASP A 85 19.36 -29.50 6.93
CA ASP A 85 19.87 -30.85 6.62
C ASP A 85 20.31 -31.02 5.15
N GLY A 86 20.29 -29.94 4.35
CA GLY A 86 20.69 -29.91 2.95
C GLY A 86 19.58 -30.29 1.97
N ARG A 87 18.45 -30.85 2.41
CA ARG A 87 17.32 -31.18 1.53
C ARG A 87 16.71 -29.93 0.90
N LEU A 88 16.05 -30.11 -0.24
CA LEU A 88 15.41 -29.03 -0.99
C LEU A 88 13.89 -29.09 -0.80
N ARG A 89 13.29 -27.95 -0.39
CA ARG A 89 11.85 -27.81 -0.28
C ARG A 89 11.34 -26.80 -1.30
N TYR A 90 10.35 -27.17 -2.06
CA TYR A 90 9.80 -26.35 -3.16
C TYR A 90 8.35 -26.71 -3.44
N LEU A 91 7.68 -25.90 -4.25
CA LEU A 91 6.33 -26.17 -4.76
C LEU A 91 6.41 -26.51 -6.26
N PRO A 92 6.23 -27.79 -6.66
CA PRO A 92 6.27 -28.17 -8.06
C PRO A 92 5.18 -27.46 -8.90
N PRO A 93 5.38 -27.25 -10.20
CA PRO A 93 4.33 -26.80 -11.10
C PRO A 93 3.08 -27.67 -11.01
N GLY A 94 1.90 -27.04 -10.83
CA GLY A 94 0.61 -27.72 -10.69
C GLY A 94 0.37 -28.45 -9.37
N ALA A 95 1.34 -28.48 -8.44
CA ALA A 95 1.12 -29.06 -7.11
C ALA A 95 0.40 -28.06 -6.19
N ALA A 96 -0.42 -28.59 -5.27
CA ALA A 96 -1.07 -27.79 -4.22
C ALA A 96 -0.24 -27.72 -2.92
N GLU A 97 0.66 -28.68 -2.71
CA GLU A 97 1.46 -28.80 -1.50
C GLU A 97 2.96 -28.84 -1.81
N PRO A 98 3.80 -28.25 -0.94
CA PRO A 98 5.25 -28.33 -1.09
C PRO A 98 5.76 -29.76 -0.91
N VAL A 99 6.79 -30.08 -1.68
CA VAL A 99 7.54 -31.33 -1.53
C VAL A 99 8.93 -31.05 -0.96
N THR A 100 9.52 -32.08 -0.33
CA THR A 100 10.90 -32.03 0.18
C THR A 100 11.67 -33.21 -0.42
N GLY A 101 12.65 -32.93 -1.24
CA GLY A 101 13.51 -33.91 -1.90
C GLY A 101 14.95 -33.89 -1.40
N PRO A 102 15.82 -34.75 -1.94
CA PRO A 102 17.25 -34.79 -1.62
C PRO A 102 17.98 -33.48 -2.04
N PRO A 103 19.25 -33.28 -1.62
CA PRO A 103 20.02 -32.06 -1.94
C PRO A 103 20.14 -31.74 -3.43
N GLU A 104 20.01 -32.75 -4.28
CA GLU A 104 20.11 -32.64 -5.74
C GLU A 104 18.79 -33.04 -6.43
N ASP A 105 17.65 -32.78 -5.79
CA ASP A 105 16.34 -33.10 -6.35
C ASP A 105 16.15 -32.46 -7.74
N PRO A 106 15.94 -33.26 -8.80
CA PRO A 106 15.84 -32.72 -10.15
C PRO A 106 14.68 -31.77 -10.36
N GLY A 107 13.55 -32.00 -9.67
CA GLY A 107 12.37 -31.12 -9.76
C GLY A 107 12.65 -29.75 -9.12
N ALA A 108 13.27 -29.73 -7.95
CA ALA A 108 13.70 -28.51 -7.28
C ALA A 108 14.69 -27.69 -8.14
N LEU A 109 15.68 -28.39 -8.70
CA LEU A 109 16.68 -27.76 -9.58
C LEU A 109 16.07 -27.22 -10.88
N ALA A 110 15.06 -27.91 -11.43
CA ALA A 110 14.34 -27.44 -12.60
C ALA A 110 13.53 -26.16 -12.30
N VAL A 111 12.82 -26.10 -11.16
CA VAL A 111 12.13 -24.88 -10.71
C VAL A 111 13.12 -23.73 -10.54
N ALA A 112 14.24 -23.97 -9.85
CA ALA A 112 15.25 -22.95 -9.65
C ALA A 112 15.88 -22.47 -10.98
N ALA A 113 16.07 -23.36 -11.95
CA ALA A 113 16.59 -23.00 -13.28
C ALA A 113 15.59 -22.14 -14.06
N GLU A 114 14.29 -22.48 -14.04
CA GLU A 114 13.23 -21.68 -14.69
C GLU A 114 13.13 -20.28 -14.08
N GLU A 115 13.19 -20.16 -12.75
CA GLU A 115 13.13 -18.87 -12.07
C GLU A 115 14.35 -17.99 -12.37
N ARG A 116 15.56 -18.58 -12.40
CA ARG A 116 16.77 -17.87 -12.84
C ARG A 116 16.68 -17.42 -14.30
N ALA A 117 16.17 -18.27 -15.18
CA ALA A 117 15.96 -17.89 -16.57
C ALA A 117 14.97 -16.75 -16.72
N TRP A 118 13.90 -16.74 -15.91
CA TRP A 118 12.95 -15.64 -15.89
C TRP A 118 13.59 -14.34 -15.37
N LEU A 119 14.38 -14.37 -14.30
CA LEU A 119 15.12 -13.20 -13.81
C LEU A 119 16.11 -12.68 -14.88
N ALA A 120 16.80 -13.56 -15.58
CA ALA A 120 17.76 -13.23 -16.64
C ALA A 120 17.10 -12.63 -17.90
N ALA A 121 15.79 -12.87 -18.11
CA ALA A 121 15.04 -12.26 -19.21
C ALA A 121 14.74 -10.78 -18.97
N GLY A 122 14.96 -10.28 -17.75
CA GLY A 122 14.84 -8.89 -17.36
C GLY A 122 16.14 -8.33 -16.79
N THR A 123 16.00 -7.39 -15.88
CA THR A 123 17.12 -6.76 -15.16
C THR A 123 16.88 -6.87 -13.65
N VAL A 124 17.85 -7.41 -12.93
CA VAL A 124 17.85 -7.41 -11.46
C VAL A 124 18.65 -6.19 -10.97
N PRO A 125 17.99 -5.14 -10.44
CA PRO A 125 18.69 -3.95 -9.98
C PRO A 125 19.48 -4.22 -8.71
N GLY A 126 20.49 -3.38 -8.45
CA GLY A 126 21.32 -3.38 -7.24
C GLY A 126 22.79 -3.14 -7.53
N ALA A 127 23.43 -2.27 -6.78
CA ALA A 127 24.86 -1.96 -6.89
C ALA A 127 25.71 -3.06 -6.24
N THR A 128 25.24 -3.58 -5.10
CA THR A 128 25.92 -4.64 -4.34
C THR A 128 25.29 -6.02 -4.58
N ALA A 129 25.99 -7.08 -4.21
CA ALA A 129 25.44 -8.44 -4.26
C ALA A 129 24.19 -8.60 -3.38
N ALA A 130 24.21 -8.02 -2.19
CA ALA A 130 23.08 -8.06 -1.26
C ALA A 130 21.83 -7.35 -1.82
N GLU A 131 22.01 -6.19 -2.45
CA GLU A 131 20.91 -5.48 -3.10
C GLU A 131 20.34 -6.28 -4.27
N ARG A 132 21.20 -6.89 -5.09
CA ARG A 132 20.75 -7.75 -6.21
C ARG A 132 20.02 -8.99 -5.72
N ASP A 133 20.47 -9.63 -4.63
CA ASP A 133 19.74 -10.76 -4.02
C ASP A 133 18.36 -10.33 -3.49
N ALA A 134 18.28 -9.20 -2.79
CA ALA A 134 17.02 -8.65 -2.32
C ALA A 134 16.07 -8.29 -3.47
N ALA A 135 16.60 -7.71 -4.56
CA ALA A 135 15.82 -7.38 -5.75
C ALA A 135 15.34 -8.64 -6.49
N ALA A 136 16.20 -9.64 -6.67
CA ALA A 136 15.82 -10.92 -7.27
C ALA A 136 14.73 -11.61 -6.45
N ARG A 137 14.86 -11.63 -5.14
CA ARG A 137 13.85 -12.15 -4.20
C ARG A 137 12.53 -11.42 -4.35
N SER A 138 12.56 -10.09 -4.37
CA SER A 138 11.37 -9.26 -4.52
C SER A 138 10.67 -9.50 -5.86
N LEU A 139 11.42 -9.58 -6.95
CA LEU A 139 10.89 -9.87 -8.28
C LEU A 139 10.23 -11.25 -8.36
N LEU A 140 10.86 -12.28 -7.78
CA LEU A 140 10.28 -13.62 -7.72
C LEU A 140 8.97 -13.63 -6.90
N PHE A 141 8.90 -12.90 -5.79
CA PHE A 141 7.68 -12.80 -5.01
C PHE A 141 6.59 -12.04 -5.77
N LEU A 142 6.91 -10.95 -6.46
CA LEU A 142 5.94 -10.28 -7.33
C LEU A 142 5.44 -11.22 -8.44
N ARG A 143 6.34 -11.98 -9.08
CA ARG A 143 5.96 -12.99 -10.08
C ARG A 143 4.96 -14.01 -9.52
N LEU A 144 5.19 -14.51 -8.30
CA LEU A 144 4.30 -15.45 -7.63
C LEU A 144 2.94 -14.84 -7.27
N LEU A 145 2.90 -13.54 -6.95
CA LEU A 145 1.66 -12.83 -6.61
C LEU A 145 0.81 -12.51 -7.85
N VAL A 146 1.42 -12.49 -9.05
CA VAL A 146 0.68 -12.29 -10.32
C VAL A 146 0.10 -13.62 -10.78
N ARG A 147 -1.23 -13.72 -10.72
CA ARG A 147 -1.98 -14.89 -11.13
C ARG A 147 -2.19 -14.96 -12.65
N PRO A 148 -2.52 -16.14 -13.20
CA PRO A 148 -3.00 -16.23 -14.57
C PRO A 148 -4.10 -15.19 -14.83
N GLY A 149 -4.03 -14.49 -15.95
CA GLY A 149 -4.95 -13.38 -16.24
C GLY A 149 -4.55 -12.02 -15.69
N GLY A 150 -3.41 -11.92 -14.97
CA GLY A 150 -2.82 -10.64 -14.55
C GLY A 150 -3.30 -10.10 -13.19
N ALA A 151 -4.10 -10.84 -12.45
CA ALA A 151 -4.51 -10.46 -11.10
C ALA A 151 -3.28 -10.42 -10.16
N ALA A 152 -2.80 -9.24 -9.80
CA ALA A 152 -1.69 -9.07 -8.86
C ALA A 152 -2.23 -8.96 -7.42
N LEU A 153 -2.01 -10.00 -6.62
CA LEU A 153 -2.43 -10.03 -5.22
C LEU A 153 -1.55 -9.12 -4.36
N ALA A 154 -2.12 -8.47 -3.36
CA ALA A 154 -1.37 -7.64 -2.42
C ALA A 154 -0.46 -8.48 -1.51
N ALA A 155 -0.87 -9.69 -1.13
CA ALA A 155 -0.04 -10.67 -0.43
C ALA A 155 -0.61 -12.09 -0.57
N GLN A 156 0.16 -13.08 -0.10
CA GLN A 156 -0.23 -14.49 -0.15
C GLN A 156 -1.19 -14.92 0.96
N THR A 157 -1.30 -14.17 2.05
CA THR A 157 -2.18 -14.52 3.16
C THR A 157 -3.64 -14.31 2.78
N PRO A 158 -4.59 -15.14 3.25
CA PRO A 158 -6.01 -15.05 2.84
C PRO A 158 -6.62 -13.66 3.03
N TYR A 159 -6.23 -12.95 4.09
CA TYR A 159 -6.74 -11.60 4.37
C TYR A 159 -6.33 -10.57 3.30
N TRP A 160 -5.16 -10.74 2.67
CA TRP A 160 -4.57 -9.85 1.67
C TRP A 160 -4.55 -10.45 0.25
N ALA A 161 -5.12 -11.66 0.06
CA ALA A 161 -5.16 -12.34 -1.23
C ALA A 161 -6.22 -11.75 -2.19
N TYR A 162 -6.22 -10.44 -2.31
CA TYR A 162 -7.07 -9.64 -3.19
C TYR A 162 -6.23 -8.68 -4.03
N VAL A 163 -6.83 -8.11 -5.05
CA VAL A 163 -6.20 -7.11 -5.91
C VAL A 163 -6.67 -5.72 -5.52
N TRP A 164 -5.79 -4.90 -4.96
CA TRP A 164 -5.98 -3.46 -4.85
C TRP A 164 -5.41 -2.78 -6.09
N PRO A 165 -6.11 -1.84 -6.73
CA PRO A 165 -5.58 -1.14 -7.91
C PRO A 165 -4.27 -0.42 -7.66
N ARG A 166 -4.07 0.15 -6.47
CA ARG A 166 -2.81 0.76 -6.03
C ARG A 166 -1.67 -0.25 -6.05
N ASP A 167 -1.81 -1.35 -5.32
CA ASP A 167 -0.78 -2.38 -5.17
C ASP A 167 -0.44 -3.03 -6.51
N ALA A 168 -1.45 -3.35 -7.32
CA ALA A 168 -1.28 -3.87 -8.66
C ALA A 168 -0.57 -2.88 -9.60
N SER A 169 -0.83 -1.58 -9.46
CA SER A 169 -0.14 -0.53 -10.22
C SER A 169 1.36 -0.48 -9.90
N PHE A 170 1.74 -0.57 -8.62
CA PHE A 170 3.15 -0.65 -8.22
C PHE A 170 3.81 -1.94 -8.68
N THR A 171 3.09 -3.07 -8.63
CA THR A 171 3.56 -4.34 -9.19
C THR A 171 3.81 -4.24 -10.70
N ALA A 172 2.88 -3.69 -11.47
CA ALA A 172 3.05 -3.48 -12.90
C ALA A 172 4.22 -2.55 -13.21
N ALA A 173 4.37 -1.47 -12.45
CA ALA A 173 5.49 -0.53 -12.61
C ALA A 173 6.84 -1.21 -12.34
N ALA A 174 6.97 -1.98 -11.25
CA ALA A 174 8.19 -2.72 -10.92
C ALA A 174 8.57 -3.72 -12.01
N LEU A 175 7.60 -4.51 -12.48
CA LEU A 175 7.80 -5.46 -13.57
C LEU A 175 8.20 -4.78 -14.89
N ALA A 176 7.60 -3.62 -15.19
CA ALA A 176 7.92 -2.87 -16.40
C ALA A 176 9.35 -2.33 -16.40
N VAL A 177 9.77 -1.66 -15.32
CA VAL A 177 11.11 -1.05 -15.22
C VAL A 177 12.22 -2.09 -15.14
N THR A 178 11.91 -3.33 -14.73
CA THR A 178 12.83 -4.45 -14.70
C THR A 178 12.78 -5.33 -15.93
N GLY A 179 12.03 -4.93 -16.99
CA GLY A 179 12.00 -5.59 -18.28
C GLY A 179 10.98 -6.72 -18.42
N HIS A 180 10.22 -7.08 -17.38
CA HIS A 180 9.16 -8.09 -17.40
C HIS A 180 7.85 -7.52 -17.96
N ARG A 181 7.92 -7.02 -19.22
CA ARG A 181 6.87 -6.26 -19.88
C ARG A 181 5.58 -7.04 -20.10
N ARG A 182 5.70 -8.35 -20.35
CA ARG A 182 4.53 -9.22 -20.57
C ARG A 182 3.67 -9.31 -19.31
N GLU A 183 4.29 -9.52 -18.18
CA GLU A 183 3.62 -9.58 -16.87
C GLU A 183 3.06 -8.23 -16.49
N ALA A 184 3.81 -7.14 -16.68
CA ALA A 184 3.33 -5.78 -16.45
C ALA A 184 2.08 -5.47 -17.30
N ALA A 185 2.09 -5.83 -18.58
CA ALA A 185 0.95 -5.65 -19.48
C ALA A 185 -0.26 -6.49 -19.07
N ALA A 186 -0.05 -7.71 -18.56
CA ALA A 186 -1.12 -8.56 -18.03
C ALA A 186 -1.77 -7.94 -16.80
N VAL A 187 -0.99 -7.41 -15.85
CA VAL A 187 -1.51 -6.74 -14.66
C VAL A 187 -2.33 -5.50 -15.03
N LEU A 188 -1.82 -4.68 -15.94
CA LEU A 188 -2.55 -3.48 -16.42
C LEU A 188 -3.82 -3.85 -17.22
N GLY A 189 -3.78 -4.96 -17.95
CA GLY A 189 -4.95 -5.53 -18.63
C GLY A 189 -6.03 -5.97 -17.66
N PHE A 190 -5.67 -6.60 -16.55
CA PHE A 190 -6.59 -6.95 -15.48
C PHE A 190 -7.23 -5.70 -14.86
N LEU A 191 -6.42 -4.68 -14.56
CA LEU A 191 -6.93 -3.41 -14.04
C LEU A 191 -7.88 -2.71 -15.02
N ALA A 192 -7.58 -2.76 -16.33
CA ALA A 192 -8.47 -2.23 -17.35
C ALA A 192 -9.81 -2.97 -17.38
N GLY A 193 -9.80 -4.30 -17.24
CA GLY A 193 -10.99 -5.15 -17.21
C GLY A 193 -11.87 -4.96 -15.96
N THR A 194 -11.32 -4.44 -14.87
CA THR A 194 -12.03 -4.21 -13.60
C THR A 194 -12.45 -2.74 -13.39
N GLN A 195 -12.15 -1.86 -14.35
CA GLN A 195 -12.55 -0.45 -14.28
C GLN A 195 -14.06 -0.31 -14.43
N ARG A 196 -14.65 0.57 -13.62
CA ARG A 196 -16.05 0.95 -13.73
C ARG A 196 -16.28 1.95 -14.86
N ALA A 197 -17.52 2.06 -15.31
CA ALA A 197 -17.89 2.98 -16.39
C ALA A 197 -17.60 4.46 -16.09
N ASP A 198 -17.60 4.83 -14.81
CA ASP A 198 -17.27 6.18 -14.33
C ASP A 198 -15.75 6.46 -14.25
N GLY A 199 -14.92 5.50 -14.63
CA GLY A 199 -13.46 5.59 -14.58
C GLY A 199 -12.84 5.21 -13.26
N THR A 200 -13.61 4.82 -12.24
CA THR A 200 -13.14 4.38 -10.92
C THR A 200 -12.96 2.86 -10.84
N TRP A 201 -12.51 2.39 -9.69
CA TRP A 201 -12.39 0.98 -9.34
C TRP A 201 -13.09 0.68 -8.01
N PRO A 202 -13.49 -0.58 -7.75
CA PRO A 202 -13.78 -1.01 -6.38
C PRO A 202 -12.53 -0.86 -5.53
N ALA A 203 -12.68 -0.75 -4.20
CA ALA A 203 -11.53 -0.68 -3.30
C ALA A 203 -10.56 -1.85 -3.51
N ARG A 204 -11.13 -3.05 -3.73
CA ARG A 204 -10.38 -4.27 -4.09
C ARG A 204 -11.26 -5.25 -4.87
N SER A 205 -10.61 -6.15 -5.59
CA SER A 205 -11.26 -7.20 -6.36
C SER A 205 -10.73 -8.58 -5.99
N HIS A 206 -11.53 -9.60 -6.23
CA HIS A 206 -11.08 -10.98 -6.29
C HIS A 206 -10.15 -11.21 -7.48
N PRO A 207 -9.35 -12.30 -7.51
CA PRO A 207 -8.50 -12.63 -8.65
C PRO A 207 -9.26 -12.86 -9.97
N ASP A 208 -10.55 -13.17 -9.91
CA ASP A 208 -11.43 -13.30 -11.06
C ASP A 208 -12.03 -11.96 -11.55
N GLY A 209 -11.64 -10.84 -10.93
CA GLY A 209 -12.09 -9.48 -11.28
C GLY A 209 -13.39 -9.04 -10.60
N ARG A 210 -14.12 -9.92 -9.91
CA ARG A 210 -15.33 -9.52 -9.18
C ARG A 210 -15.00 -8.59 -8.02
N PRO A 211 -15.77 -7.51 -7.81
CA PRO A 211 -15.60 -6.65 -6.65
C PRO A 211 -15.76 -7.42 -5.34
N VAL A 212 -14.97 -7.08 -4.32
CA VAL A 212 -15.19 -7.59 -2.96
C VAL A 212 -16.32 -6.77 -2.32
N SER A 213 -17.40 -7.48 -1.91
CA SER A 213 -18.60 -6.87 -1.32
C SER A 213 -18.53 -6.83 0.21
N ASP A 214 -17.59 -6.08 0.76
CA ASP A 214 -17.37 -5.93 2.22
C ASP A 214 -17.73 -4.53 2.74
N GLY A 215 -18.44 -3.73 1.95
CA GLY A 215 -18.88 -2.39 2.30
C GLY A 215 -17.81 -1.31 2.25
N ARG A 216 -16.58 -1.63 1.84
CA ARG A 216 -15.53 -0.61 1.67
C ARG A 216 -15.86 0.32 0.50
N PRO A 217 -15.84 1.64 0.73
CA PRO A 217 -16.02 2.59 -0.36
C PRO A 217 -14.82 2.56 -1.31
N ALA A 218 -15.06 2.94 -2.57
CA ALA A 218 -13.99 3.10 -3.56
C ALA A 218 -12.93 4.08 -3.05
N GLN A 219 -11.66 3.76 -3.31
CA GLN A 219 -10.53 4.64 -3.01
C GLN A 219 -10.18 5.44 -4.25
N LEU A 220 -10.14 6.77 -4.11
CA LEU A 220 -9.92 7.66 -5.25
C LEU A 220 -8.47 7.60 -5.78
N ASP A 221 -7.51 7.11 -4.99
CA ASP A 221 -6.12 6.99 -5.39
C ASP A 221 -5.91 6.07 -6.60
N ALA A 222 -6.81 5.11 -6.82
CA ALA A 222 -6.77 4.21 -7.98
C ALA A 222 -6.77 4.97 -9.32
N VAL A 223 -7.57 6.04 -9.43
CA VAL A 223 -7.65 6.84 -10.68
C VAL A 223 -6.38 7.64 -10.96
N GLY A 224 -5.48 7.71 -9.99
CA GLY A 224 -4.13 8.26 -10.15
C GLY A 224 -3.09 7.17 -10.45
N TRP A 225 -3.05 6.11 -9.65
CA TRP A 225 -2.01 5.09 -9.76
C TRP A 225 -2.06 4.27 -11.04
N VAL A 226 -3.25 3.93 -11.53
CA VAL A 226 -3.38 3.15 -12.78
C VAL A 226 -2.87 3.92 -14.00
N PRO A 227 -3.23 5.19 -14.25
CA PRO A 227 -2.63 5.98 -15.33
C PRO A 227 -1.12 6.16 -15.18
N TRP A 228 -0.60 6.35 -13.95
CA TRP A 228 0.82 6.45 -13.71
C TRP A 228 1.56 5.16 -14.10
N ALA A 229 1.07 4.00 -13.67
CA ALA A 229 1.67 2.73 -14.02
C ALA A 229 1.57 2.42 -15.53
N ALA A 230 0.45 2.77 -16.16
CA ALA A 230 0.25 2.62 -17.59
C ALA A 230 1.24 3.48 -18.41
N TRP A 231 1.47 4.73 -17.99
CA TRP A 231 2.48 5.59 -18.59
C TRP A 231 3.88 5.00 -18.42
N LEU A 232 4.26 4.66 -17.19
CA LEU A 232 5.60 4.14 -16.91
C LEU A 232 5.89 2.85 -17.69
N ALA A 233 4.93 1.91 -17.76
CA ALA A 233 5.08 0.67 -18.50
C ALA A 233 5.19 0.90 -20.01
N SER A 234 4.46 1.86 -20.56
CA SER A 234 4.50 2.18 -21.99
C SER A 234 5.74 2.97 -22.38
N ASP A 235 6.16 3.94 -21.55
CA ASP A 235 7.30 4.82 -21.79
C ASP A 235 8.62 4.06 -21.70
N GLN A 236 8.84 3.32 -20.60
CA GLN A 236 10.04 2.51 -20.40
C GLN A 236 10.20 1.41 -21.47
N GLY A 237 9.07 0.83 -21.88
CA GLY A 237 9.02 -0.19 -22.93
C GLY A 237 9.04 0.40 -24.34
N ARG A 238 8.82 1.70 -24.52
CA ARG A 238 8.46 2.33 -25.80
C ARG A 238 7.35 1.54 -26.50
N ASP A 239 6.40 1.03 -25.71
CA ASP A 239 5.32 0.16 -26.16
C ASP A 239 4.08 0.99 -26.50
N THR A 240 4.05 1.46 -27.75
CA THR A 240 2.93 2.24 -28.29
C THR A 240 1.64 1.43 -28.36
N ASP A 241 1.72 0.10 -28.52
CA ASP A 241 0.57 -0.77 -28.57
C ASP A 241 -0.05 -0.95 -27.18
N LEU A 242 0.78 -1.11 -26.14
CA LEU A 242 0.29 -1.10 -24.77
C LEU A 242 -0.38 0.23 -24.44
N ALA A 243 0.26 1.34 -24.77
CA ALA A 243 -0.33 2.67 -24.59
C ALA A 243 -1.66 2.82 -25.32
N ALA A 244 -1.79 2.27 -26.54
CA ALA A 244 -3.03 2.30 -27.30
C ALA A 244 -4.13 1.46 -26.65
N ARG A 245 -3.80 0.24 -26.22
CA ARG A 245 -4.76 -0.64 -25.54
C ARG A 245 -5.27 -0.07 -24.21
N LEU A 246 -4.39 0.57 -23.44
CA LEU A 246 -4.73 1.14 -22.14
C LEU A 246 -5.37 2.53 -22.21
N TRP A 247 -5.35 3.16 -23.38
CA TRP A 247 -5.87 4.53 -23.55
C TRP A 247 -7.31 4.74 -23.07
N PRO A 248 -8.29 3.86 -23.37
CA PRO A 248 -9.65 4.02 -22.86
C PRO A 248 -9.69 4.11 -21.33
N THR A 249 -8.93 3.22 -20.66
CA THR A 249 -8.81 3.16 -19.20
C THR A 249 -8.16 4.42 -18.62
N VAL A 250 -7.00 4.81 -19.17
CA VAL A 250 -6.30 6.03 -18.76
C VAL A 250 -7.17 7.26 -18.93
N ARG A 251 -7.86 7.37 -20.06
CA ARG A 251 -8.76 8.48 -20.36
C ARG A 251 -9.89 8.60 -19.33
N ALA A 252 -10.61 7.50 -19.06
CA ALA A 252 -11.72 7.49 -18.13
C ALA A 252 -11.25 7.87 -16.70
N ALA A 253 -10.13 7.28 -16.25
CA ALA A 253 -9.54 7.59 -14.94
C ALA A 253 -9.09 9.06 -14.83
N ALA A 254 -8.38 9.57 -15.83
CA ALA A 254 -7.88 10.96 -15.80
C ALA A 254 -9.02 12.00 -15.95
N ASP A 255 -10.07 11.68 -16.70
CA ASP A 255 -11.27 12.51 -16.76
C ASP A 255 -11.97 12.57 -15.40
N HIS A 256 -12.11 11.43 -14.72
CA HIS A 256 -12.64 11.35 -13.36
C HIS A 256 -11.74 12.11 -12.36
N ALA A 257 -10.42 11.89 -12.39
CA ALA A 257 -9.46 12.59 -11.54
C ALA A 257 -9.56 14.12 -11.69
N ALA A 258 -9.59 14.60 -12.93
CA ALA A 258 -9.70 16.04 -13.21
C ALA A 258 -11.04 16.65 -12.74
N ALA A 259 -12.13 15.89 -12.84
CA ALA A 259 -13.46 16.29 -12.36
C ALA A 259 -13.57 16.26 -10.83
N SER A 260 -12.77 15.43 -10.17
CA SER A 260 -12.75 15.32 -8.70
C SER A 260 -12.00 16.47 -8.01
N ILE A 261 -11.24 17.29 -8.72
CA ILE A 261 -10.54 18.44 -8.14
C ILE A 261 -11.53 19.58 -7.89
N GLY A 262 -11.75 19.86 -6.63
CA GLY A 262 -12.66 20.94 -6.18
C GLY A 262 -12.20 22.34 -6.55
N PRO A 263 -13.03 23.35 -6.24
CA PRO A 263 -12.69 24.77 -6.50
C PRO A 263 -11.48 25.24 -5.69
N ASP A 264 -11.20 24.62 -4.54
CA ASP A 264 -10.02 24.86 -3.70
C ASP A 264 -8.74 24.20 -4.22
N GLY A 265 -8.82 23.47 -5.35
CA GLY A 265 -7.72 22.77 -5.99
C GLY A 265 -7.38 21.41 -5.37
N LEU A 266 -8.14 20.93 -4.37
CA LEU A 266 -7.91 19.66 -3.70
C LEU A 266 -8.99 18.62 -4.08
N PRO A 267 -8.69 17.30 -3.95
CA PRO A 267 -9.69 16.26 -4.07
C PRO A 267 -10.64 16.26 -2.86
N PRO A 268 -11.82 15.62 -2.96
CA PRO A 268 -12.72 15.48 -1.83
C PRO A 268 -12.10 14.63 -0.72
N ALA A 269 -12.63 14.79 0.50
CA ALA A 269 -12.37 13.87 1.59
C ALA A 269 -12.88 12.47 1.25
N GLY A 270 -12.12 11.45 1.61
CA GLY A 270 -12.47 10.06 1.34
C GLY A 270 -11.38 9.11 1.79
N PRO A 271 -11.64 7.79 1.74
CA PRO A 271 -10.64 6.79 2.09
C PRO A 271 -9.46 6.83 1.12
N ASP A 272 -8.29 6.64 1.67
CA ASP A 272 -7.04 6.49 0.94
C ASP A 272 -6.35 5.15 1.30
N TYR A 273 -5.03 5.06 1.11
CA TYR A 273 -4.24 3.86 1.40
C TYR A 273 -4.25 3.42 2.87
N TRP A 274 -4.76 4.25 3.80
CA TRP A 274 -5.03 3.83 5.19
C TRP A 274 -6.36 3.08 5.33
N GLU A 275 -7.19 3.06 4.29
CA GLU A 275 -8.49 2.39 4.22
C GLU A 275 -9.48 2.82 5.31
N ARG A 276 -9.36 4.06 5.74
CA ARG A 276 -10.27 4.69 6.72
C ARG A 276 -11.04 5.82 6.08
N GLN A 277 -12.27 6.03 6.56
CA GLN A 277 -13.03 7.21 6.17
C GLN A 277 -12.34 8.47 6.72
N GLU A 278 -12.00 9.39 5.85
CA GLU A 278 -11.38 10.67 6.19
C GLU A 278 -12.40 11.81 6.04
N ARG A 279 -12.23 12.84 6.87
CA ARG A 279 -13.10 14.04 6.88
C ARG A 279 -12.48 15.24 6.19
N ALA A 280 -11.26 15.13 5.73
CA ALA A 280 -10.51 16.13 5.02
C ALA A 280 -9.72 15.47 3.87
N PRO A 281 -9.33 16.22 2.82
CA PRO A 281 -8.43 15.73 1.80
C PRO A 281 -7.16 15.18 2.41
N THR A 282 -6.68 14.03 1.90
CA THR A 282 -5.41 13.43 2.33
C THR A 282 -4.30 13.68 1.33
N LEU A 283 -3.07 13.77 1.82
CA LEU A 283 -1.88 13.86 0.98
C LEU A 283 -1.76 12.64 0.06
N GLY A 284 -2.11 11.45 0.57
CA GLY A 284 -2.06 10.20 -0.19
C GLY A 284 -2.93 10.24 -1.44
N THR A 285 -4.19 10.68 -1.31
CA THR A 285 -5.08 10.85 -2.46
C THR A 285 -4.58 11.95 -3.40
N ALA A 286 -4.18 13.10 -2.86
CA ALA A 286 -3.72 14.24 -3.67
C ALA A 286 -2.47 13.89 -4.49
N ALA A 287 -1.49 13.21 -3.89
CA ALA A 287 -0.26 12.80 -4.56
C ALA A 287 -0.53 11.77 -5.67
N ALA A 288 -1.39 10.78 -5.40
CA ALA A 288 -1.80 9.80 -6.41
C ALA A 288 -2.46 10.45 -7.64
N LEU A 289 -3.45 11.32 -7.41
CA LEU A 289 -4.12 12.04 -8.50
C LEU A 289 -3.15 12.92 -9.29
N LEU A 290 -2.22 13.58 -8.62
CA LEU A 290 -1.21 14.42 -9.26
C LEU A 290 -0.30 13.60 -10.18
N ALA A 291 0.20 12.45 -9.71
CA ALA A 291 1.01 11.54 -10.51
C ALA A 291 0.22 11.04 -11.74
N GLY A 292 -1.03 10.61 -11.55
CA GLY A 292 -1.87 10.09 -12.62
C GLY A 292 -2.24 11.14 -13.67
N LEU A 293 -2.61 12.38 -13.27
CA LEU A 293 -2.91 13.46 -14.19
C LEU A 293 -1.69 13.87 -15.04
N ARG A 294 -0.50 13.90 -14.45
CA ARG A 294 0.77 14.12 -15.18
C ARG A 294 1.00 13.01 -16.19
N ALA A 295 0.94 11.77 -15.76
CA ALA A 295 1.12 10.59 -16.60
C ALA A 295 0.13 10.55 -17.77
N ALA A 296 -1.16 10.79 -17.51
CA ALA A 296 -2.18 10.86 -18.53
C ALA A 296 -1.93 12.01 -19.55
N SER A 297 -1.44 13.16 -19.08
CA SER A 297 -1.05 14.27 -19.94
C SER A 297 0.10 13.90 -20.87
N HIS A 298 1.09 13.16 -20.39
CA HIS A 298 2.19 12.64 -21.20
C HIS A 298 1.70 11.64 -22.25
N LEU A 299 0.85 10.70 -21.87
CA LEU A 299 0.26 9.73 -22.81
C LEU A 299 -0.60 10.42 -23.88
N ALA A 300 -1.33 11.47 -23.51
CA ALA A 300 -2.13 12.26 -24.47
C ALA A 300 -1.25 13.03 -25.46
N ALA A 301 -0.09 13.53 -25.05
CA ALA A 301 0.85 14.25 -25.91
C ALA A 301 1.40 13.38 -27.04
N ALA A 302 1.51 12.07 -26.82
CA ALA A 302 1.95 11.11 -27.83
C ALA A 302 0.84 10.69 -28.82
N ARG A 303 -0.40 11.20 -28.66
CA ARG A 303 -1.55 10.80 -29.48
C ARG A 303 -1.94 11.89 -30.46
N PRO A 304 -2.25 11.54 -31.72
CA PRO A 304 -2.70 12.52 -32.70
C PRO A 304 -4.16 12.97 -32.43
N GLY A 305 -4.47 14.17 -32.90
CA GLY A 305 -5.82 14.67 -33.00
C GLY A 305 -6.22 15.64 -31.89
N ARG A 306 -7.12 16.55 -32.25
CA ARG A 306 -7.60 17.68 -31.43
C ARG A 306 -8.16 17.23 -30.08
N ALA A 307 -8.92 16.14 -30.08
CA ALA A 307 -9.51 15.62 -28.83
C ALA A 307 -8.45 15.13 -27.80
N ALA A 308 -7.33 14.58 -28.23
CA ALA A 308 -6.23 14.21 -27.36
C ALA A 308 -5.53 15.46 -26.81
N GLU A 309 -5.31 16.46 -27.65
CA GLU A 309 -4.69 17.74 -27.27
C GLU A 309 -5.56 18.51 -26.26
N GLU A 310 -6.88 18.58 -26.47
CA GLU A 310 -7.82 19.22 -25.54
C GLU A 310 -7.80 18.51 -24.15
N ARG A 311 -7.72 17.17 -24.13
CA ARG A 311 -7.57 16.39 -22.87
C ARG A 311 -6.23 16.67 -22.21
N ARG A 312 -5.14 16.64 -22.98
CA ARG A 312 -3.80 16.96 -22.49
C ARG A 312 -3.81 18.30 -21.73
N HIS A 313 -4.34 19.33 -22.33
CA HIS A 313 -4.45 20.67 -21.70
C HIS A 313 -5.34 20.67 -20.47
N ARG A 314 -6.49 19.96 -20.51
CA ARG A 314 -7.41 19.89 -19.38
C ARG A 314 -6.75 19.19 -18.19
N TRP A 315 -6.11 18.03 -18.39
CA TRP A 315 -5.44 17.27 -17.34
C TRP A 315 -4.19 17.99 -16.81
N ALA A 316 -3.42 18.64 -17.69
CA ALA A 316 -2.27 19.45 -17.27
C ALA A 316 -2.71 20.65 -16.40
N ARG A 317 -3.80 21.31 -16.75
CA ARG A 317 -4.38 22.39 -15.91
C ARG A 317 -4.86 21.86 -14.57
N ALA A 318 -5.54 20.71 -14.55
CA ALA A 318 -5.98 20.06 -13.29
C ALA A 318 -4.78 19.69 -12.42
N ALA A 319 -3.73 19.08 -12.99
CA ALA A 319 -2.48 18.78 -12.31
C ALA A 319 -1.80 20.05 -11.75
N GLY A 320 -1.78 21.13 -12.53
CA GLY A 320 -1.21 22.42 -12.08
C GLY A 320 -1.96 23.02 -10.89
N ARG A 321 -3.30 23.02 -10.94
CA ARG A 321 -4.13 23.49 -9.81
C ARG A 321 -3.90 22.62 -8.56
N LEU A 322 -3.90 21.29 -8.72
CA LEU A 322 -3.67 20.37 -7.62
C LEU A 322 -2.27 20.54 -7.03
N ALA A 323 -1.23 20.65 -7.86
CA ALA A 323 0.13 20.87 -7.41
C ALA A 323 0.27 22.18 -6.60
N GLY A 324 -0.32 23.28 -7.11
CA GLY A 324 -0.35 24.56 -6.40
C GLY A 324 -1.09 24.48 -5.07
N ALA A 325 -2.24 23.79 -5.02
CA ALA A 325 -3.00 23.59 -3.78
C ALA A 325 -2.25 22.71 -2.78
N VAL A 326 -1.59 21.63 -3.23
CA VAL A 326 -0.75 20.77 -2.38
C VAL A 326 0.40 21.59 -1.78
N ALA A 327 1.14 22.35 -2.58
CA ALA A 327 2.22 23.19 -2.10
C ALA A 327 1.73 24.26 -1.11
N ALA A 328 0.62 24.93 -1.40
CA ALA A 328 0.10 25.99 -0.55
C ALA A 328 -0.55 25.52 0.75
N ARG A 329 -1.21 24.35 0.72
CA ARG A 329 -2.04 23.88 1.84
C ARG A 329 -1.36 22.82 2.71
N PHE A 330 -0.50 21.98 2.15
CA PHE A 330 0.26 20.95 2.87
C PHE A 330 1.70 21.39 3.14
N GLY A 331 2.31 22.20 2.26
CA GLY A 331 3.71 22.62 2.36
C GLY A 331 4.06 23.31 3.67
N PRO A 332 3.32 24.32 4.15
CA PRO A 332 3.61 25.03 5.42
C PRO A 332 3.65 24.09 6.63
N GLY A 333 2.87 23.02 6.62
CA GLY A 333 2.85 21.99 7.67
C GLY A 333 3.93 20.90 7.49
N GLY A 334 4.79 20.97 6.48
CA GLY A 334 5.77 19.92 6.17
C GLY A 334 5.16 18.69 5.53
N TYR A 335 4.11 18.86 4.72
CA TYR A 335 3.41 17.82 3.98
C TYR A 335 2.85 16.72 4.88
N GLN A 336 2.11 17.13 5.92
CA GLN A 336 1.40 16.21 6.80
C GLN A 336 0.21 15.56 6.08
N ARG A 337 -0.43 14.61 6.75
CA ARG A 337 -1.56 13.83 6.22
C ARG A 337 -2.70 14.71 5.67
N HIS A 338 -3.05 15.79 6.37
CA HIS A 338 -4.12 16.74 5.99
C HIS A 338 -3.59 18.17 5.90
N PRO A 339 -4.27 19.07 5.19
CA PRO A 339 -3.87 20.48 5.08
C PRO A 339 -3.72 21.18 6.44
N ALA A 340 -4.55 20.82 7.41
CA ALA A 340 -4.54 21.40 8.76
C ALA A 340 -3.76 20.55 9.79
N GLY A 341 -2.93 19.59 9.34
CA GLY A 341 -2.16 18.73 10.24
C GLY A 341 -2.39 17.24 10.01
N GLY A 342 -2.73 16.49 11.07
CA GLY A 342 -2.94 15.04 10.98
C GLY A 342 -1.67 14.20 11.13
N GLY A 343 -0.52 14.84 11.39
CA GLY A 343 0.76 14.17 11.63
C GLY A 343 1.53 13.80 10.35
N PRO A 344 2.76 13.31 10.53
CA PRO A 344 3.60 12.86 9.43
C PRO A 344 2.97 11.67 8.73
N ASP A 345 3.12 11.61 7.40
CA ASP A 345 2.52 10.60 6.55
C ASP A 345 3.50 10.18 5.45
N ALA A 346 3.65 8.86 5.22
CA ALA A 346 4.57 8.32 4.22
C ALA A 346 4.23 8.76 2.79
N ALA A 347 2.98 9.19 2.53
CA ALA A 347 2.57 9.70 1.22
C ALA A 347 3.38 10.92 0.75
N VAL A 348 4.13 11.61 1.61
CA VAL A 348 5.07 12.66 1.20
C VAL A 348 6.10 12.15 0.19
N THR A 349 6.44 10.87 0.23
CA THR A 349 7.36 10.22 -0.72
C THR A 349 6.82 10.18 -2.15
N TRP A 350 5.50 10.32 -2.33
CA TRP A 350 4.83 10.28 -3.63
C TRP A 350 4.74 11.65 -4.33
N LEU A 351 5.33 12.69 -3.76
CA LEU A 351 5.36 14.01 -4.37
C LEU A 351 6.59 14.24 -5.27
N GLY A 352 7.70 13.54 -5.00
CA GLY A 352 8.94 13.60 -5.77
C GLY A 352 9.09 12.48 -6.80
N PRO A 353 10.28 12.30 -7.38
CA PRO A 353 10.56 11.19 -8.30
C PRO A 353 10.27 9.81 -7.67
N PRO A 354 9.76 8.83 -8.44
CA PRO A 354 9.42 8.86 -9.87
C PRO A 354 7.99 9.37 -10.18
N PHE A 355 7.27 9.94 -9.20
CA PHE A 355 5.88 10.36 -9.32
C PHE A 355 5.72 11.81 -9.75
N GLY A 356 6.75 12.61 -9.52
CA GLY A 356 6.80 14.03 -9.85
C GLY A 356 8.22 14.55 -10.05
N PRO A 357 8.38 15.82 -10.44
CA PRO A 357 9.69 16.43 -10.56
C PRO A 357 10.39 16.54 -9.19
N PRO A 358 11.72 16.61 -9.17
CA PRO A 358 12.46 16.94 -7.94
C PRO A 358 12.02 18.29 -7.38
N ASP A 359 11.83 18.32 -6.05
CA ASP A 359 11.52 19.53 -5.29
C ASP A 359 12.31 19.50 -3.97
N PRO A 360 13.18 20.48 -3.70
CA PRO A 360 13.99 20.52 -2.47
C PRO A 360 13.16 20.56 -1.18
N ALA A 361 11.98 21.22 -1.19
CA ALA A 361 11.10 21.30 -0.03
C ALA A 361 10.46 19.93 0.25
N VAL A 362 10.02 19.22 -0.81
CA VAL A 362 9.54 17.84 -0.71
C VAL A 362 10.65 16.92 -0.21
N ALA A 363 11.85 16.98 -0.78
CA ALA A 363 12.99 16.15 -0.35
C ALA A 363 13.33 16.38 1.13
N GLN A 364 13.29 17.63 1.61
CA GLN A 364 13.48 17.95 3.04
C GLN A 364 12.35 17.36 3.91
N ALA A 365 11.10 17.45 3.44
CA ALA A 365 9.95 16.89 4.14
C ALA A 365 10.03 15.37 4.22
N VAL A 366 10.46 14.68 3.15
CA VAL A 366 10.71 13.22 3.12
C VAL A 366 11.72 12.83 4.22
N ARG A 367 12.90 13.51 4.26
CA ARG A 367 13.92 13.24 5.29
C ARG A 367 13.40 13.46 6.71
N THR A 368 12.62 14.52 6.92
CA THR A 368 12.05 14.84 8.23
C THR A 368 10.99 13.81 8.63
N THR A 369 10.14 13.43 7.70
CA THR A 369 9.07 12.44 7.92
C THR A 369 9.65 11.05 8.18
N TRP A 370 10.69 10.64 7.45
CA TRP A 370 11.42 9.40 7.72
C TRP A 370 11.85 9.30 9.19
N ARG A 371 12.56 10.31 9.70
CA ARG A 371 13.03 10.33 11.10
C ARG A 371 11.89 10.21 12.12
N ARG A 372 10.71 10.75 11.81
CA ARG A 372 9.53 10.73 12.69
C ARG A 372 8.74 9.42 12.63
N LEU A 373 8.81 8.69 11.50
CA LEU A 373 8.06 7.46 11.27
C LEU A 373 8.89 6.21 11.44
N THR A 374 10.23 6.31 11.51
CA THR A 374 11.11 5.17 11.71
C THR A 374 10.85 4.51 13.06
N VAL A 375 10.73 3.19 13.02
CA VAL A 375 10.61 2.27 14.15
C VAL A 375 11.57 1.10 13.93
N ALA A 376 11.69 0.19 14.90
CA ALA A 376 12.49 -1.03 14.71
C ALA A 376 11.99 -1.81 13.47
N GLY A 377 12.90 -2.09 12.56
CA GLY A 377 12.62 -2.84 11.33
C GLY A 377 12.04 -2.04 10.15
N GLY A 378 11.82 -0.72 10.27
CA GLY A 378 11.35 0.07 9.14
C GLY A 378 10.59 1.33 9.51
N SER A 379 9.55 1.65 8.76
CA SER A 379 8.70 2.83 8.93
C SER A 379 7.24 2.46 9.07
N VAL A 380 6.52 3.12 9.99
CA VAL A 380 5.06 3.10 10.01
C VAL A 380 4.51 4.00 8.89
N PRO A 381 3.27 3.79 8.42
CA PRO A 381 2.70 4.59 7.31
C PRO A 381 2.41 6.04 7.70
N GLY A 382 2.28 6.35 9.00
CA GLY A 382 2.05 7.70 9.49
C GLY A 382 1.81 7.78 10.99
N ARG A 383 1.44 8.96 11.48
CA ARG A 383 1.04 9.19 12.87
C ARG A 383 -0.26 9.99 12.91
N PRO A 384 -1.25 9.60 13.74
CA PRO A 384 -1.27 8.41 14.59
C PRO A 384 -1.62 7.14 13.80
N TRP A 385 -0.75 6.14 13.85
CA TRP A 385 -1.02 4.80 13.32
C TRP A 385 -1.21 3.83 14.49
N LEU A 386 -2.30 3.06 14.46
CA LEU A 386 -2.60 2.08 15.50
C LEU A 386 -1.75 0.82 15.28
N GLY A 387 -0.99 0.43 16.30
CA GLY A 387 -0.20 -0.80 16.27
C GLY A 387 1.31 -0.57 16.36
N GLY A 388 1.85 0.50 15.81
CA GLY A 388 3.29 0.83 15.88
C GLY A 388 4.20 -0.07 15.05
N ASP A 389 3.67 -1.09 14.35
CA ASP A 389 4.45 -2.01 13.55
C ASP A 389 4.90 -1.36 12.22
N PRO A 390 6.12 -1.66 11.76
CA PRO A 390 6.60 -1.16 10.48
C PRO A 390 5.81 -1.76 9.33
N TRP A 391 5.59 -0.95 8.30
CA TRP A 391 4.97 -1.38 7.06
C TRP A 391 6.00 -1.45 5.95
N THR A 392 6.10 -2.62 5.32
CA THR A 392 7.01 -2.82 4.18
C THR A 392 6.75 -1.82 3.05
N PRO A 393 5.50 -1.55 2.63
CA PRO A 393 5.23 -0.55 1.58
C PRO A 393 5.68 0.86 1.96
N ALA A 394 5.47 1.30 3.21
CA ALA A 394 5.92 2.60 3.67
C ALA A 394 7.45 2.68 3.69
N THR A 395 8.12 1.65 4.24
CA THR A 395 9.58 1.55 4.26
C THR A 395 10.17 1.60 2.85
N ALA A 396 9.61 0.83 1.91
CA ALA A 396 10.02 0.80 0.52
C ALA A 396 9.78 2.14 -0.21
N SER A 397 8.69 2.85 0.12
CA SER A 397 8.42 4.18 -0.45
C SER A 397 9.48 5.21 -0.04
N PHE A 398 9.96 5.16 1.20
CA PHE A 398 11.07 6.01 1.64
C PHE A 398 12.38 5.61 0.95
N ALA A 399 12.67 4.32 0.79
CA ALA A 399 13.84 3.86 0.06
C ALA A 399 13.83 4.31 -1.42
N LEU A 400 12.64 4.34 -2.05
CA LEU A 400 12.48 4.81 -3.42
C LEU A 400 12.69 6.33 -3.55
N ALA A 401 12.38 7.10 -2.51
CA ALA A 401 12.45 8.56 -2.49
C ALA A 401 13.79 9.12 -1.98
N ALA A 402 14.72 8.26 -1.53
CA ALA A 402 16.04 8.62 -1.00
C ALA A 402 17.02 8.91 -2.12
#